data_f3aad9d566dd73eaba8171e98112a503
#
_entry.id   f3aad9d566dd73eaba8171e98112a503
#
_cell.length_a   1.000
_cell.length_b   1.000
_cell.length_c   1.000
_cell.angle_alpha   90.00
_cell.angle_beta   90.00
_cell.angle_gamma   90.00
#
_symmetry.space_group_name_H-M   'P 1'
#
loop_
_entity.id
_entity.type
_entity.pdbx_description
1 polymer ?
#
loop_
_entity_poly.entity_id
_entity_poly.type
_entity_poly.pdbx_seq_one_letter_code
_entity_poly.pdbx_strand_id
1 'polypeptide(L)'
;PLDKLKPQTGQSSVKRMFQRNLMVLIAITISMMISTASFASCGSLTMAEMNWASAELMAHVDKIILEEGYGCDVELVAGATMPTFTSMNEKGEPDVAAEQWANAVRDPLKKAVDEGRLHVINKAPITGLGEGWWIPPHTAKKYPQLKTALDILKRPDLFPHKEDPSKGAFVGCPSGWGCQLANANLFRAFEMEKKGWVLVDPGSAAGLDGSMAKAVERGDNWFGYYWSPTSMIGKYNMVPVPFGVPFAGSDNWDGCIVKSEQECADPKPSAWTKSEVNTVITDRFKRAGGPAVDYLNNRIYPGAVMNGMLVYMSDNQAGGSDAAIEFLQKHEDVWTKWVSSSVAAKVKASL
;
A
#
# COMPACT_ATOMS: atom_id res chain seq x y z
N PRO A 1 -103.54 30.40 -1.07
CA PRO A 1 -102.63 30.19 -2.15
C PRO A 1 -101.21 29.96 -1.65
N LEU A 2 -100.75 28.79 -1.99
CA LEU A 2 -99.48 28.24 -1.54
C LEU A 2 -98.37 28.66 -2.49
N ASP A 3 -97.32 29.25 -1.96
CA ASP A 3 -96.14 29.60 -2.74
C ASP A 3 -95.03 28.58 -2.55
N LYS A 4 -94.42 28.27 -3.67
CA LYS A 4 -93.42 27.15 -3.83
C LYS A 4 -92.06 27.63 -3.41
N LEU A 5 -91.42 26.99 -2.41
CA LEU A 5 -90.02 27.08 -2.12
C LEU A 5 -89.22 26.02 -2.89
N LYS A 6 -88.27 26.44 -3.74
CA LYS A 6 -87.30 25.62 -4.41
C LYS A 6 -86.08 25.34 -3.48
N PRO A 7 -85.54 24.13 -3.44
CA PRO A 7 -84.32 23.90 -2.68
C PRO A 7 -83.08 24.34 -3.48
N GLN A 8 -82.22 25.15 -2.88
CA GLN A 8 -80.92 25.48 -3.43
C GLN A 8 -79.92 24.35 -3.19
N THR A 9 -79.28 23.95 -4.29
CA THR A 9 -78.30 22.87 -4.36
C THR A 9 -76.95 23.28 -3.74
N GLY A 10 -76.70 22.82 -2.50
CA GLY A 10 -75.41 22.95 -1.83
C GLY A 10 -74.32 21.91 -2.22
N GLN A 11 -74.38 21.38 -3.49
CA GLN A 11 -73.50 20.29 -3.89
C GLN A 11 -72.23 20.70 -4.64
N SER A 12 -72.01 21.96 -5.01
CA SER A 12 -70.84 22.37 -5.81
C SER A 12 -69.60 22.78 -5.00
N SER A 13 -69.77 23.21 -3.75
CA SER A 13 -68.64 23.70 -2.91
C SER A 13 -67.88 22.55 -2.25
N VAL A 14 -68.59 21.50 -1.84
CA VAL A 14 -67.94 20.32 -1.19
C VAL A 14 -67.10 19.50 -2.18
N LYS A 15 -67.57 19.34 -3.45
CA LYS A 15 -66.74 18.66 -4.48
C LYS A 15 -65.45 19.42 -4.82
N ARG A 16 -65.47 20.75 -4.87
CA ARG A 16 -64.26 21.56 -5.15
C ARG A 16 -63.28 21.56 -3.97
N MET A 17 -63.76 21.48 -2.75
CA MET A 17 -62.91 21.38 -1.56
C MET A 17 -62.27 19.99 -1.47
N PHE A 18 -62.98 18.92 -1.79
CA PHE A 18 -62.44 17.55 -1.82
C PHE A 18 -61.40 17.35 -2.94
N GLN A 19 -61.64 17.91 -4.15
CA GLN A 19 -60.68 17.87 -5.24
C GLN A 19 -59.39 18.68 -4.96
N ARG A 20 -59.50 19.84 -4.30
CA ARG A 20 -58.36 20.67 -3.90
C ARG A 20 -57.51 19.98 -2.83
N ASN A 21 -58.13 19.37 -1.84
CA ASN A 21 -57.42 18.62 -0.81
C ASN A 21 -56.81 17.32 -1.33
N LEU A 22 -57.40 16.65 -2.28
CA LEU A 22 -56.87 15.46 -2.93
C LEU A 22 -55.65 15.79 -3.81
N MET A 23 -55.64 16.91 -4.55
CA MET A 23 -54.50 17.37 -5.33
C MET A 23 -53.33 17.82 -4.44
N VAL A 24 -53.57 18.44 -3.29
CA VAL A 24 -52.54 18.83 -2.31
C VAL A 24 -51.94 17.60 -1.63
N LEU A 25 -52.73 16.57 -1.30
CA LEU A 25 -52.24 15.31 -0.76
C LEU A 25 -51.43 14.52 -1.79
N ILE A 26 -51.80 14.50 -3.06
CA ILE A 26 -51.03 13.86 -4.13
C ILE A 26 -49.73 14.61 -4.42
N ALA A 27 -49.71 15.96 -4.33
CA ALA A 27 -48.49 16.74 -4.49
C ALA A 27 -47.52 16.54 -3.32
N ILE A 28 -47.99 16.34 -2.10
CA ILE A 28 -47.16 16.08 -0.90
C ILE A 28 -46.60 14.64 -0.95
N THR A 29 -47.36 13.66 -1.45
CA THR A 29 -46.86 12.29 -1.60
C THR A 29 -45.84 12.13 -2.75
N ILE A 30 -45.93 12.95 -3.80
CA ILE A 30 -44.95 12.96 -4.89
C ILE A 30 -43.64 13.65 -4.48
N SER A 31 -43.71 14.66 -3.57
CA SER A 31 -42.50 15.32 -3.02
C SER A 31 -41.69 14.45 -2.03
N MET A 32 -42.23 13.35 -1.53
CA MET A 32 -41.52 12.41 -0.65
C MET A 32 -40.86 11.23 -1.38
N MET A 33 -40.99 11.17 -2.70
CA MET A 33 -40.23 10.21 -3.53
C MET A 33 -39.00 10.88 -4.19
N ILE A 34 -38.33 11.79 -3.50
CA ILE A 34 -36.91 12.03 -3.77
C ILE A 34 -36.22 10.80 -3.21
N SER A 35 -36.10 9.77 -4.02
CA SER A 35 -35.19 8.68 -3.79
C SER A 35 -33.85 9.31 -3.54
N THR A 36 -33.43 9.40 -2.28
CA THR A 36 -32.01 9.40 -1.97
C THR A 36 -31.51 8.17 -2.70
N ALA A 37 -30.77 8.36 -3.78
CA ALA A 37 -29.97 7.31 -4.35
C ALA A 37 -29.07 6.86 -3.19
N SER A 38 -29.51 5.85 -2.46
CA SER A 38 -28.69 5.11 -1.53
C SER A 38 -27.63 4.51 -2.41
N PHE A 39 -26.48 5.18 -2.53
CA PHE A 39 -25.31 4.47 -3.03
C PHE A 39 -25.22 3.23 -2.17
N ALA A 40 -25.37 2.07 -2.82
CA ALA A 40 -25.23 0.82 -2.12
C ALA A 40 -23.87 0.88 -1.40
N SER A 41 -23.91 0.88 -0.07
CA SER A 41 -22.72 0.76 0.76
C SER A 41 -21.94 -0.46 0.26
N CYS A 42 -20.62 -0.36 0.15
CA CYS A 42 -19.79 -1.51 -0.22
C CYS A 42 -19.74 -2.59 0.87
N GLY A 43 -20.51 -2.42 1.95
CA GLY A 43 -20.55 -3.34 3.10
C GLY A 43 -19.31 -3.26 3.97
N SER A 44 -19.13 -4.29 4.79
CA SER A 44 -17.93 -4.43 5.63
C SER A 44 -16.82 -5.10 4.83
N LEU A 45 -15.59 -4.59 4.97
CA LEU A 45 -14.38 -5.15 4.39
C LEU A 45 -13.20 -5.06 5.34
N THR A 46 -12.25 -5.97 5.18
CA THR A 46 -10.98 -5.94 5.88
C THR A 46 -9.87 -5.49 4.93
N MET A 47 -8.97 -4.64 5.41
CA MET A 47 -7.84 -4.13 4.63
C MET A 47 -6.54 -4.34 5.40
N ALA A 48 -5.53 -4.88 4.73
CA ALA A 48 -4.22 -5.04 5.34
C ALA A 48 -3.55 -3.69 5.59
N GLU A 49 -3.20 -3.43 6.83
CA GLU A 49 -2.26 -2.40 7.24
C GLU A 49 -0.88 -3.05 7.34
N MET A 50 -0.11 -2.93 6.26
CA MET A 50 1.23 -3.50 6.21
C MET A 50 2.18 -2.68 7.10
N ASN A 51 3.16 -3.34 7.69
CA ASN A 51 4.03 -2.80 8.73
C ASN A 51 5.21 -1.96 8.21
N TRP A 52 4.96 -1.09 7.22
CA TRP A 52 5.87 -0.04 6.75
C TRP A 52 5.10 1.22 6.36
N ALA A 53 5.75 2.38 6.45
CA ALA A 53 5.11 3.68 6.47
C ALA A 53 4.24 4.02 5.24
N SER A 54 4.67 3.67 4.01
CA SER A 54 3.87 3.96 2.82
C SER A 54 2.56 3.16 2.80
N ALA A 55 2.61 1.88 3.15
CA ALA A 55 1.43 1.04 3.21
C ALA A 55 0.48 1.42 4.35
N GLU A 56 1.03 1.80 5.50
CA GLU A 56 0.25 2.35 6.61
C GLU A 56 -0.51 3.61 6.17
N LEU A 57 0.19 4.58 5.57
CA LEU A 57 -0.44 5.78 5.02
C LEU A 57 -1.55 5.43 4.01
N MET A 58 -1.24 4.55 3.05
CA MET A 58 -2.21 4.16 2.01
C MET A 58 -3.45 3.49 2.60
N ALA A 59 -3.29 2.59 3.57
CA ALA A 59 -4.40 1.91 4.22
C ALA A 59 -5.32 2.88 4.97
N HIS A 60 -4.76 3.86 5.67
CA HIS A 60 -5.54 4.87 6.39
C HIS A 60 -6.22 5.89 5.44
N VAL A 61 -5.58 6.31 4.35
CA VAL A 61 -6.22 7.14 3.32
C VAL A 61 -7.35 6.38 2.66
N ASP A 62 -7.12 5.13 2.26
CA ASP A 62 -8.15 4.28 1.67
C ASP A 62 -9.33 4.09 2.62
N LYS A 63 -9.07 3.85 3.92
CA LYS A 63 -10.12 3.73 4.94
C LYS A 63 -11.01 4.97 4.98
N ILE A 64 -10.43 6.17 5.11
CA ILE A 64 -11.20 7.41 5.18
C ILE A 64 -12.04 7.62 3.90
N ILE A 65 -11.44 7.45 2.73
CA ILE A 65 -12.16 7.64 1.46
C ILE A 65 -13.27 6.59 1.29
N LEU A 66 -13.03 5.34 1.66
CA LEU A 66 -14.02 4.28 1.56
C LEU A 66 -15.17 4.46 2.55
N GLU A 67 -14.89 4.86 3.78
CA GLU A 67 -15.93 5.08 4.80
C GLU A 67 -16.74 6.33 4.49
N GLU A 68 -16.10 7.49 4.37
CA GLU A 68 -16.77 8.77 4.22
C GLU A 68 -17.30 9.00 2.80
N GLY A 69 -16.59 8.51 1.79
CA GLY A 69 -16.95 8.68 0.39
C GLY A 69 -17.99 7.67 -0.12
N TYR A 70 -17.81 6.41 0.23
CA TYR A 70 -18.59 5.30 -0.31
C TYR A 70 -19.50 4.62 0.72
N GLY A 71 -19.39 4.96 2.00
CA GLY A 71 -20.19 4.38 3.07
C GLY A 71 -19.85 2.92 3.39
N CYS A 72 -18.60 2.52 3.14
CA CYS A 72 -18.08 1.22 3.54
C CYS A 72 -17.87 1.19 5.06
N ASP A 73 -17.72 -0.01 5.62
CA ASP A 73 -17.23 -0.24 6.99
C ASP A 73 -15.89 -0.96 6.88
N VAL A 74 -14.79 -0.26 7.20
CA VAL A 74 -13.41 -0.73 6.94
C VAL A 74 -12.69 -1.07 8.23
N GLU A 75 -12.33 -2.33 8.39
CA GLU A 75 -11.45 -2.80 9.45
C GLU A 75 -10.02 -2.93 8.93
N LEU A 76 -9.07 -2.22 9.56
CA LEU A 76 -7.65 -2.40 9.30
C LEU A 76 -7.12 -3.58 10.10
N VAL A 77 -6.41 -4.49 9.44
CA VAL A 77 -5.79 -5.66 10.07
C VAL A 77 -4.28 -5.64 9.84
N ALA A 78 -3.51 -5.90 10.89
CA ALA A 78 -2.06 -5.93 10.81
C ALA A 78 -1.58 -6.91 9.74
N GLY A 79 -0.61 -6.48 8.92
CA GLY A 79 -0.11 -7.27 7.80
C GLY A 79 1.39 -7.12 7.54
N ALA A 80 1.88 -8.01 6.69
CA ALA A 80 3.18 -7.95 6.05
C ALA A 80 3.09 -8.71 4.71
N THR A 81 4.05 -8.51 3.81
CA THR A 81 3.99 -9.02 2.43
C THR A 81 3.57 -10.49 2.34
N MET A 82 4.28 -11.38 3.02
CA MET A 82 4.08 -12.83 2.89
C MET A 82 2.86 -13.33 3.66
N PRO A 83 2.66 -13.01 4.96
CA PRO A 83 1.49 -13.47 5.70
C PRO A 83 0.17 -12.96 5.11
N THR A 84 0.13 -11.70 4.68
CA THR A 84 -1.08 -11.11 4.07
C THR A 84 -1.42 -11.82 2.77
N PHE A 85 -0.43 -11.98 1.87
CA PHE A 85 -0.65 -12.70 0.62
C PHE A 85 -1.14 -14.14 0.86
N THR A 86 -0.49 -14.87 1.79
CA THR A 86 -0.88 -16.25 2.11
C THR A 86 -2.31 -16.31 2.65
N SER A 87 -2.68 -15.42 3.57
CA SER A 87 -4.03 -15.38 4.14
C SER A 87 -5.09 -15.06 3.07
N MET A 88 -4.85 -14.04 2.23
CA MET A 88 -5.75 -13.70 1.11
C MET A 88 -5.94 -14.87 0.14
N ASN A 89 -4.83 -15.55 -0.19
CA ASN A 89 -4.83 -16.65 -1.13
C ASN A 89 -5.53 -17.91 -0.61
N GLU A 90 -5.37 -18.22 0.67
CA GLU A 90 -5.85 -19.47 1.26
C GLU A 90 -7.21 -19.33 1.97
N LYS A 91 -7.44 -18.16 2.59
CA LYS A 91 -8.62 -17.91 3.41
C LYS A 91 -9.58 -16.88 2.81
N GLY A 92 -9.12 -16.09 1.81
CA GLY A 92 -9.92 -14.99 1.26
C GLY A 92 -10.00 -13.76 2.18
N GLU A 93 -9.04 -13.59 3.08
CA GLU A 93 -8.93 -12.47 4.04
C GLU A 93 -7.47 -12.05 4.23
N PRO A 94 -7.20 -10.74 4.39
CA PRO A 94 -8.11 -9.60 4.27
C PRO A 94 -8.62 -9.41 2.83
N ASP A 95 -9.65 -8.56 2.66
CA ASP A 95 -10.24 -8.27 1.34
C ASP A 95 -9.33 -7.47 0.42
N VAL A 96 -8.54 -6.59 0.98
CA VAL A 96 -7.70 -5.64 0.25
C VAL A 96 -6.28 -5.63 0.81
N ALA A 97 -5.31 -5.77 -0.08
CA ALA A 97 -3.91 -5.40 0.15
C ALA A 97 -3.59 -4.18 -0.72
N ALA A 98 -3.51 -3.02 -0.08
CA ALA A 98 -3.35 -1.73 -0.75
C ALA A 98 -2.00 -1.60 -1.49
N GLU A 99 -0.94 -2.15 -0.87
CA GLU A 99 0.45 -2.10 -1.35
C GLU A 99 1.09 -3.50 -1.24
N GLN A 100 0.73 -4.40 -2.15
CA GLN A 100 1.34 -5.73 -2.24
C GLN A 100 2.58 -5.69 -3.12
N TRP A 101 3.76 -5.90 -2.55
CA TRP A 101 5.02 -6.07 -3.28
C TRP A 101 5.03 -7.42 -3.98
N ALA A 102 4.75 -7.40 -5.28
CA ALA A 102 4.43 -8.59 -6.06
C ALA A 102 5.66 -9.39 -6.49
N ASN A 103 6.83 -8.77 -6.55
CA ASN A 103 8.06 -9.43 -6.99
C ASN A 103 8.54 -10.58 -6.06
N ALA A 104 7.97 -10.69 -4.86
CA ALA A 104 8.20 -11.84 -3.97
C ALA A 104 7.19 -12.98 -4.17
N VAL A 105 6.07 -12.72 -4.85
CA VAL A 105 4.93 -13.65 -4.94
C VAL A 105 4.34 -13.76 -6.35
N ARG A 106 5.12 -13.44 -7.41
CA ARG A 106 4.62 -13.40 -8.80
C ARG A 106 3.89 -14.66 -9.21
N ASP A 107 4.53 -15.81 -9.09
CA ASP A 107 3.97 -17.09 -9.54
C ASP A 107 2.71 -17.48 -8.75
N PRO A 108 2.72 -17.49 -7.41
CA PRO A 108 1.51 -17.82 -6.65
C PRO A 108 0.42 -16.76 -6.80
N LEU A 109 0.75 -15.47 -6.98
CA LEU A 109 -0.24 -14.43 -7.28
C LEU A 109 -0.86 -14.65 -8.65
N LYS A 110 -0.04 -14.92 -9.68
CA LYS A 110 -0.54 -15.25 -11.02
C LYS A 110 -1.49 -16.44 -10.98
N LYS A 111 -1.11 -17.51 -10.28
CA LYS A 111 -1.98 -18.69 -10.10
C LYS A 111 -3.30 -18.35 -9.42
N ALA A 112 -3.27 -17.58 -8.35
CA ALA A 112 -4.48 -17.15 -7.64
C ALA A 112 -5.41 -16.28 -8.52
N VAL A 113 -4.83 -15.44 -9.39
CA VAL A 113 -5.57 -14.63 -10.37
C VAL A 113 -6.18 -15.51 -11.46
N ASP A 114 -5.41 -16.43 -12.03
CA ASP A 114 -5.89 -17.37 -13.07
C ASP A 114 -7.04 -18.25 -12.54
N GLU A 115 -7.02 -18.61 -11.26
CA GLU A 115 -8.06 -19.37 -10.57
C GLU A 115 -9.24 -18.48 -10.08
N GLY A 116 -9.19 -17.17 -10.27
CA GLY A 116 -10.24 -16.23 -9.90
C GLY A 116 -10.40 -16.00 -8.39
N ARG A 117 -9.41 -16.37 -7.56
CA ARG A 117 -9.44 -16.17 -6.11
C ARG A 117 -9.02 -14.75 -5.71
N LEU A 118 -8.03 -14.20 -6.40
CA LEU A 118 -7.53 -12.85 -6.21
C LEU A 118 -7.59 -12.06 -7.51
N HIS A 119 -7.61 -10.74 -7.40
CA HIS A 119 -7.60 -9.82 -8.53
C HIS A 119 -6.55 -8.74 -8.32
N VAL A 120 -5.68 -8.55 -9.30
CA VAL A 120 -4.78 -7.39 -9.38
C VAL A 120 -5.57 -6.28 -10.08
N ILE A 121 -6.02 -5.30 -9.31
CA ILE A 121 -6.85 -4.20 -9.84
C ILE A 121 -6.05 -2.94 -10.14
N ASN A 122 -4.90 -2.75 -9.54
CA ASN A 122 -4.01 -1.63 -9.82
C ASN A 122 -2.56 -2.13 -9.82
N LYS A 123 -1.85 -1.94 -10.94
CA LYS A 123 -0.47 -2.40 -11.12
C LYS A 123 0.59 -1.32 -10.86
N ALA A 124 0.16 -0.13 -10.48
CA ALA A 124 1.05 1.00 -10.19
C ALA A 124 0.41 1.96 -9.17
N PRO A 125 0.00 1.48 -7.98
CA PRO A 125 -0.64 2.32 -6.97
C PRO A 125 0.29 3.41 -6.41
N ILE A 126 1.59 3.24 -6.60
CA ILE A 126 2.63 4.16 -6.18
C ILE A 126 3.73 4.20 -7.24
N THR A 127 4.37 5.37 -7.47
CA THR A 127 5.48 5.53 -8.41
C THR A 127 6.81 5.76 -7.70
N GLY A 128 7.92 5.65 -8.42
CA GLY A 128 9.27 5.87 -7.85
C GLY A 128 9.81 4.67 -7.10
N LEU A 129 9.37 3.46 -7.48
CA LEU A 129 9.79 2.22 -6.85
C LEU A 129 11.25 1.88 -7.15
N GLY A 130 11.94 1.34 -6.14
CA GLY A 130 13.26 0.75 -6.26
C GLY A 130 13.58 -0.10 -5.06
N GLU A 131 14.17 -1.28 -5.28
CA GLU A 131 14.70 -2.15 -4.23
C GLU A 131 16.12 -2.54 -4.55
N GLY A 132 16.91 -2.80 -3.54
CA GLY A 132 18.29 -3.27 -3.74
C GLY A 132 19.14 -3.06 -2.51
N TRP A 133 20.45 -2.99 -2.76
CA TRP A 133 21.45 -2.78 -1.73
C TRP A 133 21.99 -1.37 -1.78
N TRP A 134 22.26 -0.81 -0.61
CA TRP A 134 22.58 0.60 -0.44
C TRP A 134 23.75 0.82 0.51
N ILE A 135 24.45 1.95 0.34
CA ILE A 135 25.49 2.44 1.23
C ILE A 135 25.28 3.94 1.53
N PRO A 136 25.80 4.47 2.65
CA PRO A 136 25.81 5.90 2.94
C PRO A 136 26.63 6.71 1.91
N PRO A 137 26.26 7.97 1.64
CA PRO A 137 26.98 8.82 0.69
C PRO A 137 28.43 9.10 1.10
N HIS A 138 28.70 9.21 2.41
CA HIS A 138 30.06 9.39 2.91
C HIS A 138 30.94 8.14 2.69
N THR A 139 30.36 6.93 2.75
CA THR A 139 31.04 5.68 2.42
C THR A 139 31.41 5.65 0.93
N ALA A 140 30.46 5.97 0.03
CA ALA A 140 30.72 6.05 -1.40
C ALA A 140 31.82 7.07 -1.73
N LYS A 141 31.81 8.24 -1.07
CA LYS A 141 32.81 9.28 -1.25
C LYS A 141 34.21 8.87 -0.73
N LYS A 142 34.25 8.22 0.44
CA LYS A 142 35.51 7.79 1.07
C LYS A 142 36.15 6.62 0.34
N TYR A 143 35.37 5.75 -0.25
CA TYR A 143 35.82 4.53 -0.92
C TYR A 143 35.31 4.46 -2.37
N PRO A 144 35.80 5.33 -3.27
CA PRO A 144 35.30 5.44 -4.63
C PRO A 144 35.56 4.21 -5.51
N GLN A 145 36.38 3.27 -5.03
CA GLN A 145 36.63 1.95 -5.67
C GLN A 145 35.49 0.95 -5.38
N LEU A 146 34.63 1.17 -4.40
CA LEU A 146 33.49 0.31 -4.09
C LEU A 146 32.31 0.66 -5.02
N LYS A 147 32.41 0.29 -6.27
CA LYS A 147 31.42 0.65 -7.32
C LYS A 147 30.26 -0.32 -7.42
N THR A 148 30.47 -1.55 -6.99
CA THR A 148 29.49 -2.64 -7.10
C THR A 148 29.45 -3.45 -5.80
N ALA A 149 28.39 -4.25 -5.63
CA ALA A 149 28.33 -5.23 -4.54
C ALA A 149 29.55 -6.17 -4.54
N LEU A 150 29.99 -6.62 -5.72
CA LEU A 150 31.17 -7.47 -5.83
C LEU A 150 32.44 -6.81 -5.28
N ASP A 151 32.56 -5.49 -5.36
CA ASP A 151 33.69 -4.75 -4.76
C ASP A 151 33.55 -4.64 -3.25
N ILE A 152 32.34 -4.37 -2.76
CA ILE A 152 32.03 -4.26 -1.33
C ILE A 152 32.28 -5.62 -0.65
N LEU A 153 31.84 -6.71 -1.26
CA LEU A 153 31.96 -8.06 -0.70
C LEU A 153 33.42 -8.52 -0.45
N LYS A 154 34.41 -7.87 -1.07
CA LYS A 154 35.83 -8.08 -0.81
C LYS A 154 36.34 -7.35 0.43
N ARG A 155 35.52 -6.49 1.04
CA ARG A 155 35.93 -5.58 2.10
C ARG A 155 34.99 -5.63 3.33
N PRO A 156 34.78 -6.83 3.93
CA PRO A 156 33.98 -6.96 5.15
C PRO A 156 34.55 -6.12 6.31
N ASP A 157 35.88 -5.90 6.33
CA ASP A 157 36.57 -5.06 7.29
C ASP A 157 36.07 -3.62 7.36
N LEU A 158 35.49 -3.09 6.30
CA LEU A 158 34.93 -1.74 6.26
C LEU A 158 33.52 -1.63 6.90
N PHE A 159 32.85 -2.74 7.12
CA PHE A 159 31.47 -2.81 7.61
C PHE A 159 31.37 -3.73 8.85
N PRO A 160 32.09 -3.43 9.94
CA PRO A 160 32.24 -4.39 11.04
C PRO A 160 30.92 -4.75 11.70
N HIS A 161 30.72 -6.05 11.94
CA HIS A 161 29.59 -6.56 12.69
C HIS A 161 29.75 -6.19 14.19
N LYS A 162 28.66 -5.81 14.86
CA LYS A 162 28.72 -5.27 16.23
C LYS A 162 29.24 -6.27 17.26
N GLU A 163 28.82 -7.53 17.13
CA GLU A 163 29.17 -8.58 18.09
C GLU A 163 30.47 -9.30 17.71
N ASP A 164 30.81 -9.33 16.42
CA ASP A 164 32.05 -9.93 15.90
C ASP A 164 32.69 -9.00 14.86
N PRO A 165 33.48 -8.03 15.29
CA PRO A 165 34.10 -7.05 14.38
C PRO A 165 35.09 -7.64 13.37
N SER A 166 35.44 -8.94 13.48
CA SER A 166 36.24 -9.63 12.47
C SER A 166 35.44 -9.96 11.19
N LYS A 167 34.11 -9.82 11.26
CA LYS A 167 33.18 -10.04 10.16
C LYS A 167 32.51 -8.76 9.71
N GLY A 168 32.09 -8.71 8.45
CA GLY A 168 31.24 -7.67 7.90
C GLY A 168 29.76 -7.89 8.22
N ALA A 169 29.02 -6.82 8.47
CA ALA A 169 27.57 -6.85 8.63
C ALA A 169 26.87 -6.48 7.32
N PHE A 170 25.99 -7.33 6.82
CA PHE A 170 25.01 -7.01 5.81
C PHE A 170 23.63 -6.99 6.45
N VAL A 171 22.97 -5.83 6.45
CA VAL A 171 21.63 -5.67 7.05
C VAL A 171 20.59 -6.10 6.04
N GLY A 172 19.85 -7.15 6.37
CA GLY A 172 18.80 -7.70 5.54
C GLY A 172 17.43 -7.03 5.75
N CYS A 173 16.38 -7.81 5.58
CA CYS A 173 14.99 -7.37 5.74
C CYS A 173 14.35 -7.97 6.99
N PRO A 174 13.34 -7.27 7.56
CA PRO A 174 12.52 -7.83 8.62
C PRO A 174 11.82 -9.13 8.20
N SER A 175 11.60 -10.01 9.17
CA SER A 175 10.83 -11.23 8.96
C SER A 175 9.41 -10.94 8.48
N GLY A 176 8.89 -11.77 7.57
CA GLY A 176 7.57 -11.62 6.96
C GLY A 176 7.54 -10.72 5.72
N TRP A 177 8.60 -9.98 5.42
CA TRP A 177 8.73 -9.26 4.17
C TRP A 177 9.26 -10.17 3.06
N GLY A 178 8.82 -9.94 1.82
CA GLY A 178 9.31 -10.74 0.67
C GLY A 178 10.80 -10.61 0.42
N CYS A 179 11.37 -9.45 0.69
CA CYS A 179 12.81 -9.21 0.57
C CYS A 179 13.66 -10.00 1.59
N GLN A 180 13.09 -10.51 2.67
CA GLN A 180 13.80 -11.36 3.61
C GLN A 180 14.30 -12.64 2.91
N LEU A 181 13.41 -13.33 2.18
CA LEU A 181 13.77 -14.50 1.40
C LEU A 181 14.79 -14.17 0.32
N ALA A 182 14.56 -13.08 -0.42
CA ALA A 182 15.45 -12.65 -1.48
C ALA A 182 16.86 -12.35 -0.97
N ASN A 183 17.00 -11.61 0.13
CA ASN A 183 18.31 -11.31 0.71
C ASN A 183 19.00 -12.55 1.28
N ALA A 184 18.27 -13.45 1.93
CA ALA A 184 18.84 -14.71 2.42
C ALA A 184 19.43 -15.56 1.28
N ASN A 185 18.71 -15.71 0.18
CA ASN A 185 19.16 -16.48 -0.96
C ASN A 185 20.26 -15.76 -1.77
N LEU A 186 20.20 -14.43 -1.92
CA LEU A 186 21.29 -13.66 -2.54
C LEU A 186 22.56 -13.71 -1.66
N PHE A 187 22.43 -13.66 -0.34
CA PHE A 187 23.54 -13.83 0.60
C PHE A 187 24.27 -15.17 0.35
N ARG A 188 23.51 -16.25 0.16
CA ARG A 188 24.03 -17.57 -0.20
C ARG A 188 24.62 -17.57 -1.61
N ALA A 189 23.91 -17.03 -2.60
CA ALA A 189 24.31 -16.99 -3.99
C ALA A 189 25.66 -16.28 -4.20
N PHE A 190 25.87 -15.17 -3.48
CA PHE A 190 27.13 -14.44 -3.50
C PHE A 190 28.21 -15.02 -2.56
N GLU A 191 27.94 -16.15 -1.90
CA GLU A 191 28.82 -16.79 -0.93
C GLU A 191 29.33 -15.83 0.16
N MET A 192 28.45 -14.96 0.65
CA MET A 192 28.84 -13.87 1.54
C MET A 192 29.40 -14.37 2.87
N GLU A 193 28.86 -15.47 3.42
CA GLU A 193 29.38 -16.07 4.65
C GLU A 193 30.84 -16.49 4.49
N LYS A 194 31.20 -17.17 3.37
CA LYS A 194 32.59 -17.56 3.06
C LYS A 194 33.53 -16.37 2.88
N LYS A 195 32.97 -15.19 2.54
CA LYS A 195 33.69 -13.93 2.40
C LYS A 195 33.78 -13.15 3.70
N GLY A 196 33.34 -13.71 4.83
CA GLY A 196 33.43 -13.12 6.14
C GLY A 196 32.29 -12.16 6.49
N TRP A 197 31.11 -12.31 5.86
CA TRP A 197 29.93 -11.51 6.15
C TRP A 197 28.93 -12.25 7.05
N VAL A 198 28.15 -11.48 7.80
CA VAL A 198 26.99 -11.94 8.58
C VAL A 198 25.74 -11.25 8.04
N LEU A 199 24.70 -12.03 7.81
CA LEU A 199 23.36 -11.50 7.51
C LEU A 199 22.69 -11.08 8.82
N VAL A 200 22.44 -9.79 8.96
CA VAL A 200 21.84 -9.20 10.16
C VAL A 200 20.33 -9.02 9.96
N ASP A 201 19.53 -9.64 10.82
CA ASP A 201 18.09 -9.36 10.87
C ASP A 201 17.85 -8.04 11.62
N PRO A 202 17.23 -7.03 11.00
CA PRO A 202 16.92 -5.75 11.66
C PRO A 202 15.75 -5.85 12.66
N GLY A 203 15.02 -6.95 12.68
CA GLY A 203 13.88 -7.22 13.56
C GLY A 203 12.58 -6.52 13.17
N SER A 204 12.64 -5.30 12.63
CA SER A 204 11.48 -4.51 12.22
C SER A 204 11.86 -3.43 11.20
N ALA A 205 10.85 -2.77 10.58
CA ALA A 205 11.07 -1.58 9.76
C ALA A 205 11.81 -0.49 10.53
N ALA A 206 11.39 -0.18 11.75
CA ALA A 206 12.04 0.79 12.61
C ALA A 206 13.49 0.39 12.98
N GLY A 207 13.74 -0.91 13.14
CA GLY A 207 15.11 -1.44 13.37
C GLY A 207 16.00 -1.24 12.15
N LEU A 208 15.48 -1.47 10.95
CA LEU A 208 16.20 -1.25 9.69
C LEU A 208 16.51 0.23 9.50
N ASP A 209 15.51 1.10 9.62
CA ASP A 209 15.65 2.56 9.53
C ASP A 209 16.65 3.10 10.56
N GLY A 210 16.49 2.68 11.81
CA GLY A 210 17.37 3.10 12.91
C GLY A 210 18.82 2.66 12.73
N SER A 211 19.07 1.47 12.16
CA SER A 211 20.42 0.99 11.87
C SER A 211 21.12 1.87 10.85
N MET A 212 20.40 2.27 9.80
CA MET A 212 20.87 3.15 8.73
C MET A 212 21.10 4.57 9.25
N ALA A 213 20.08 5.17 9.90
CA ALA A 213 20.15 6.51 10.45
C ALA A 213 21.34 6.68 11.39
N LYS A 214 21.50 5.73 12.32
CA LYS A 214 22.61 5.73 13.28
C LYS A 214 23.98 5.67 12.60
N ALA A 215 24.11 4.86 11.55
CA ALA A 215 25.36 4.76 10.80
C ALA A 215 25.69 6.09 10.10
N VAL A 216 24.70 6.69 9.42
CA VAL A 216 24.89 7.97 8.73
C VAL A 216 25.24 9.10 9.71
N GLU A 217 24.53 9.22 10.80
CA GLU A 217 24.74 10.27 11.81
C GLU A 217 26.10 10.16 12.51
N ARG A 218 26.64 8.96 12.65
CA ARG A 218 27.95 8.72 13.25
C ARG A 218 29.11 8.73 12.24
N GLY A 219 28.81 8.77 10.96
CA GLY A 219 29.83 8.60 9.91
C GLY A 219 30.34 7.17 9.78
N ASP A 220 29.60 6.19 10.31
CA ASP A 220 29.93 4.78 10.20
C ASP A 220 29.52 4.25 8.82
N ASN A 221 30.26 3.25 8.31
CA ASN A 221 29.85 2.57 7.11
C ASN A 221 28.65 1.64 7.41
N TRP A 222 27.72 1.56 6.46
CA TRP A 222 26.58 0.68 6.51
C TRP A 222 26.38 0.04 5.13
N PHE A 223 26.01 -1.24 5.08
CA PHE A 223 25.68 -1.94 3.85
C PHE A 223 24.49 -2.85 4.09
N GLY A 224 23.45 -2.72 3.28
CA GLY A 224 22.25 -3.51 3.48
C GLY A 224 21.20 -3.27 2.41
N TYR A 225 20.08 -3.97 2.59
CA TYR A 225 18.89 -3.81 1.79
C TYR A 225 18.13 -2.54 2.17
N TYR A 226 17.59 -1.87 1.16
CA TYR A 226 16.58 -0.83 1.35
C TYR A 226 15.73 -0.65 0.08
N TRP A 227 14.72 0.22 0.16
CA TRP A 227 13.79 0.45 -0.94
C TRP A 227 13.35 1.92 -1.03
N SER A 228 12.71 2.28 -2.16
CA SER A 228 12.06 3.58 -2.37
C SER A 228 10.60 3.37 -2.82
N PRO A 229 9.68 4.31 -2.49
CA PRO A 229 9.90 5.55 -1.75
C PRO A 229 10.00 5.35 -0.22
N THR A 230 10.90 6.07 0.43
CA THR A 230 11.04 6.11 1.90
C THR A 230 11.62 7.46 2.34
N SER A 231 11.35 7.84 3.58
CA SER A 231 11.95 9.05 4.17
C SER A 231 13.47 8.98 4.25
N MET A 232 14.02 7.81 4.55
CA MET A 232 15.45 7.60 4.77
C MET A 232 16.30 7.86 3.53
N ILE A 233 15.86 7.39 2.36
CA ILE A 233 16.60 7.60 1.10
C ILE A 233 16.69 9.09 0.78
N GLY A 234 15.57 9.82 0.90
CA GLY A 234 15.55 11.27 0.66
C GLY A 234 16.33 12.06 1.71
N LYS A 235 16.18 11.71 3.00
CA LYS A 235 16.79 12.42 4.13
C LYS A 235 18.32 12.26 4.16
N TYR A 236 18.81 11.08 3.88
CA TYR A 236 20.24 10.75 3.98
C TYR A 236 20.96 10.64 2.64
N ASN A 237 20.28 10.83 1.52
CA ASN A 237 20.85 10.71 0.17
C ASN A 237 21.63 9.40 -0.03
N MET A 238 21.05 8.29 0.43
CA MET A 238 21.66 6.98 0.30
C MET A 238 21.98 6.63 -1.15
N VAL A 239 23.06 5.90 -1.35
CA VAL A 239 23.58 5.56 -2.68
C VAL A 239 23.23 4.10 -3.00
N PRO A 240 22.46 3.84 -4.08
CA PRO A 240 22.19 2.49 -4.54
C PRO A 240 23.48 1.84 -5.07
N VAL A 241 23.68 0.57 -4.73
CA VAL A 241 24.86 -0.21 -5.12
C VAL A 241 24.49 -1.13 -6.29
N PRO A 242 25.07 -0.94 -7.48
CA PRO A 242 24.96 -1.92 -8.57
C PRO A 242 25.49 -3.27 -8.13
N PHE A 243 24.82 -4.36 -8.51
CA PHE A 243 25.23 -5.70 -8.06
C PHE A 243 26.55 -6.17 -8.66
N GLY A 244 26.94 -5.66 -9.83
CA GLY A 244 28.13 -6.10 -10.56
C GLY A 244 27.91 -7.37 -11.38
N VAL A 245 26.67 -7.89 -11.36
CA VAL A 245 26.19 -9.01 -12.19
C VAL A 245 24.84 -8.60 -12.81
N PRO A 246 24.44 -9.15 -13.96
CA PRO A 246 23.13 -8.92 -14.53
C PRO A 246 22.04 -9.62 -13.71
N PHE A 247 20.77 -9.27 -14.00
CA PHE A 247 19.63 -10.05 -13.55
C PHE A 247 19.67 -11.44 -14.18
N ALA A 248 19.64 -12.49 -13.35
CA ALA A 248 19.85 -13.88 -13.78
C ALA A 248 18.57 -14.57 -14.31
N GLY A 249 17.51 -13.79 -14.53
CA GLY A 249 16.26 -14.27 -15.11
C GLY A 249 15.19 -14.68 -14.08
N SER A 250 13.96 -14.77 -14.57
CA SER A 250 12.79 -15.10 -13.72
C SER A 250 12.87 -16.52 -13.16
N ASP A 251 13.41 -17.47 -13.90
CA ASP A 251 13.57 -18.85 -13.39
C ASP A 251 14.42 -18.90 -12.12
N ASN A 252 15.50 -18.12 -12.07
CA ASN A 252 16.30 -17.99 -10.86
C ASN A 252 15.59 -17.16 -9.79
N TRP A 253 14.93 -16.06 -10.16
CA TRP A 253 14.28 -15.17 -9.19
C TRP A 253 13.03 -15.79 -8.61
N ASP A 254 12.02 -16.07 -9.44
CA ASP A 254 10.71 -16.56 -9.03
C ASP A 254 10.75 -18.05 -8.61
N GLY A 255 11.65 -18.82 -9.21
CA GLY A 255 11.84 -20.26 -8.93
C GLY A 255 12.79 -20.57 -7.77
N CYS A 256 13.61 -19.60 -7.32
CA CYS A 256 14.62 -19.84 -6.27
C CYS A 256 14.76 -18.65 -5.32
N ILE A 257 15.18 -17.48 -5.78
CA ILE A 257 15.59 -16.37 -4.91
C ILE A 257 14.49 -15.94 -3.92
N VAL A 258 13.22 -16.00 -4.31
CA VAL A 258 12.07 -15.65 -3.44
C VAL A 258 11.41 -16.87 -2.78
N LYS A 259 12.08 -18.01 -2.77
CA LYS A 259 11.62 -19.24 -2.12
C LYS A 259 12.32 -19.46 -0.76
N SER A 260 11.79 -20.41 0.01
CA SER A 260 12.50 -20.89 1.19
C SER A 260 13.85 -21.52 0.81
N GLU A 261 14.77 -21.61 1.75
CA GLU A 261 16.08 -22.23 1.51
C GLU A 261 15.95 -23.69 1.03
N GLN A 262 14.96 -24.40 1.56
CA GLN A 262 14.69 -25.78 1.19
C GLN A 262 14.23 -25.93 -0.27
N GLU A 263 13.53 -24.93 -0.79
CA GLU A 263 13.04 -24.89 -2.17
C GLU A 263 14.06 -24.28 -3.14
N CYS A 264 15.10 -23.63 -2.61
CA CYS A 264 16.15 -22.95 -3.37
C CYS A 264 17.53 -23.52 -3.03
N ALA A 265 17.83 -24.72 -3.51
CA ALA A 265 19.10 -25.43 -3.19
C ALA A 265 20.34 -24.74 -3.79
N ASP A 266 20.23 -24.10 -4.96
CA ASP A 266 21.36 -23.55 -5.73
C ASP A 266 21.02 -22.16 -6.31
N PRO A 267 20.91 -21.12 -5.44
CA PRO A 267 20.65 -19.76 -5.88
C PRO A 267 21.82 -19.21 -6.70
N LYS A 268 21.51 -18.56 -7.83
CA LYS A 268 22.54 -17.91 -8.66
C LYS A 268 22.68 -16.44 -8.31
N PRO A 269 23.89 -15.88 -8.31
CA PRO A 269 24.10 -14.44 -8.18
C PRO A 269 23.28 -13.66 -9.21
N SER A 270 22.56 -12.65 -8.76
CA SER A 270 21.65 -11.86 -9.60
C SER A 270 21.59 -10.42 -9.11
N ALA A 271 21.42 -9.48 -10.05
CA ALA A 271 20.91 -8.18 -9.73
C ALA A 271 19.45 -8.31 -9.22
N TRP A 272 18.98 -7.29 -8.49
CA TRP A 272 17.58 -7.25 -8.05
C TRP A 272 16.63 -7.20 -9.25
N THR A 273 15.51 -7.87 -9.15
CA THR A 273 14.45 -7.78 -10.17
C THR A 273 13.81 -6.39 -10.17
N LYS A 274 13.09 -6.06 -11.24
CA LYS A 274 12.26 -4.85 -11.26
C LYS A 274 11.23 -4.91 -10.14
N SER A 275 11.16 -3.86 -9.35
CA SER A 275 10.17 -3.73 -8.28
C SER A 275 8.76 -3.58 -8.85
N GLU A 276 7.83 -4.33 -8.29
CA GLU A 276 6.41 -4.34 -8.67
C GLU A 276 5.56 -4.24 -7.41
N VAL A 277 4.69 -3.24 -7.39
CA VAL A 277 3.68 -3.07 -6.34
C VAL A 277 2.31 -3.07 -6.98
N ASN A 278 1.40 -3.84 -6.40
CA ASN A 278 0.03 -3.97 -6.87
C ASN A 278 -0.97 -3.70 -5.74
N THR A 279 -2.15 -3.20 -6.09
CA THR A 279 -3.31 -3.34 -5.23
C THR A 279 -4.01 -4.65 -5.59
N VAL A 280 -4.10 -5.54 -4.61
CA VAL A 280 -4.69 -6.87 -4.75
C VAL A 280 -5.95 -6.95 -3.89
N ILE A 281 -7.01 -7.52 -4.46
CA ILE A 281 -8.28 -7.73 -3.76
C ILE A 281 -8.77 -9.17 -3.91
N THR A 282 -9.59 -9.60 -2.97
CA THR A 282 -10.28 -10.88 -3.03
C THR A 282 -11.44 -10.85 -4.03
N ASP A 283 -11.84 -12.02 -4.52
CA ASP A 283 -13.00 -12.17 -5.38
C ASP A 283 -14.31 -11.76 -4.67
N ARG A 284 -14.41 -11.99 -3.36
CA ARG A 284 -15.52 -11.51 -2.55
C ARG A 284 -15.70 -9.99 -2.70
N PHE A 285 -14.64 -9.24 -2.46
CA PHE A 285 -14.69 -7.77 -2.53
C PHE A 285 -14.81 -7.28 -3.97
N LYS A 286 -14.21 -7.97 -4.94
CA LYS A 286 -14.39 -7.64 -6.37
C LYS A 286 -15.87 -7.63 -6.78
N ARG A 287 -16.65 -8.58 -6.25
CA ARG A 287 -18.09 -8.67 -6.55
C ARG A 287 -18.95 -7.71 -5.75
N ALA A 288 -18.58 -7.42 -4.52
CA ALA A 288 -19.38 -6.65 -3.58
C ALA A 288 -19.07 -5.14 -3.57
N GLY A 289 -17.83 -4.76 -3.89
CA GLY A 289 -17.31 -3.42 -3.64
C GLY A 289 -17.80 -2.32 -4.59
N GLY A 290 -18.37 -2.69 -5.76
CA GLY A 290 -18.91 -1.71 -6.70
C GLY A 290 -17.95 -0.55 -7.00
N PRO A 291 -18.39 0.73 -6.89
CA PRO A 291 -17.56 1.90 -7.17
C PRO A 291 -16.31 2.05 -6.26
N ALA A 292 -16.28 1.40 -5.11
CA ALA A 292 -15.11 1.37 -4.23
C ALA A 292 -13.93 0.60 -4.88
N VAL A 293 -14.22 -0.43 -5.69
CA VAL A 293 -13.21 -1.14 -6.48
C VAL A 293 -12.61 -0.22 -7.55
N ASP A 294 -13.44 0.60 -8.20
CA ASP A 294 -12.99 1.55 -9.22
C ASP A 294 -12.07 2.62 -8.59
N TYR A 295 -12.41 3.11 -7.40
CA TYR A 295 -11.54 4.00 -6.64
C TYR A 295 -10.16 3.38 -6.42
N LEU A 296 -10.08 2.18 -5.85
CA LEU A 296 -8.82 1.49 -5.57
C LEU A 296 -8.02 1.20 -6.85
N ASN A 297 -8.70 0.97 -7.97
CA ASN A 297 -8.06 0.79 -9.28
C ASN A 297 -7.46 2.10 -9.82
N ASN A 298 -8.09 3.23 -9.55
CA ASN A 298 -7.73 4.52 -10.15
C ASN A 298 -6.70 5.31 -9.33
N ARG A 299 -6.51 4.99 -8.04
CA ARG A 299 -5.62 5.77 -7.18
C ARG A 299 -4.15 5.50 -7.49
N ILE A 300 -3.39 6.58 -7.66
CA ILE A 300 -1.95 6.54 -7.92
C ILE A 300 -1.28 7.62 -7.06
N TYR A 301 -0.42 7.20 -6.14
CA TYR A 301 0.40 8.11 -5.36
C TYR A 301 1.66 8.48 -6.16
N PRO A 302 1.83 9.76 -6.54
CA PRO A 302 3.08 10.21 -7.13
C PRO A 302 4.25 10.03 -6.15
N GLY A 303 5.36 9.47 -6.61
CA GLY A 303 6.50 9.16 -5.73
C GLY A 303 7.04 10.36 -4.96
N ALA A 304 7.05 11.55 -5.58
CA ALA A 304 7.47 12.78 -4.89
C ALA A 304 6.52 13.18 -3.75
N VAL A 305 5.20 13.01 -3.95
CA VAL A 305 4.20 13.25 -2.90
C VAL A 305 4.34 12.23 -1.79
N MET A 306 4.45 10.94 -2.14
CA MET A 306 4.67 9.89 -1.15
C MET A 306 5.94 10.16 -0.33
N ASN A 307 7.07 10.47 -0.96
CA ASN A 307 8.30 10.82 -0.23
C ASN A 307 8.09 11.98 0.75
N GLY A 308 7.39 13.04 0.33
CA GLY A 308 7.06 14.17 1.21
C GLY A 308 6.24 13.74 2.43
N MET A 309 5.24 12.88 2.23
CA MET A 309 4.42 12.34 3.32
C MET A 309 5.22 11.43 4.27
N LEU A 310 6.12 10.62 3.74
CA LEU A 310 6.96 9.76 4.57
C LEU A 310 7.98 10.57 5.40
N VAL A 311 8.49 11.67 4.86
CA VAL A 311 9.30 12.64 5.62
C VAL A 311 8.43 13.27 6.72
N TYR A 312 7.20 13.72 6.41
CA TYR A 312 6.28 14.24 7.41
C TYR A 312 6.01 13.24 8.54
N MET A 313 5.73 11.97 8.22
CA MET A 313 5.53 10.92 9.23
C MET A 313 6.76 10.75 10.13
N SER A 314 7.95 10.71 9.52
CA SER A 314 9.22 10.57 10.26
C SER A 314 9.50 11.76 11.18
N ASP A 315 9.35 12.99 10.68
CA ASP A 315 9.75 14.21 11.41
C ASP A 315 8.75 14.56 12.53
N ASN A 316 7.47 14.21 12.35
CA ASN A 316 6.40 14.48 13.30
C ASN A 316 6.03 13.26 14.16
N GLN A 317 6.68 12.10 13.96
CA GLN A 317 6.29 10.83 14.59
C GLN A 317 4.80 10.51 14.40
N ALA A 318 4.27 10.86 13.21
CA ALA A 318 2.88 10.71 12.87
C ALA A 318 2.60 9.26 12.42
N GLY A 319 1.56 8.66 12.99
CA GLY A 319 1.02 7.39 12.51
C GLY A 319 0.18 7.53 11.25
N GLY A 320 -0.26 6.40 10.70
CA GLY A 320 -1.03 6.37 9.45
C GLY A 320 -2.29 7.21 9.48
N SER A 321 -3.02 7.24 10.59
CA SER A 321 -4.25 8.03 10.75
C SER A 321 -3.98 9.54 10.61
N ASP A 322 -2.98 10.07 11.34
CA ASP A 322 -2.65 11.49 11.29
C ASP A 322 -2.09 11.88 9.92
N ALA A 323 -1.23 11.02 9.37
CA ALA A 323 -0.66 11.21 8.05
C ALA A 323 -1.72 11.17 6.94
N ALA A 324 -2.75 10.33 7.07
CA ALA A 324 -3.86 10.28 6.11
C ALA A 324 -4.66 11.59 6.10
N ILE A 325 -4.96 12.15 7.26
CA ILE A 325 -5.64 13.45 7.37
C ILE A 325 -4.78 14.55 6.74
N GLU A 326 -3.49 14.62 7.05
CA GLU A 326 -2.55 15.58 6.47
C GLU A 326 -2.49 15.43 4.94
N PHE A 327 -2.39 14.19 4.42
CA PHE A 327 -2.41 13.94 2.98
C PHE A 327 -3.69 14.44 2.33
N LEU A 328 -4.85 14.11 2.89
CA LEU A 328 -6.14 14.48 2.32
C LEU A 328 -6.36 16.00 2.33
N GLN A 329 -5.83 16.71 3.33
CA GLN A 329 -5.91 18.18 3.43
C GLN A 329 -4.90 18.90 2.53
N LYS A 330 -3.68 18.37 2.35
CA LYS A 330 -2.59 19.06 1.64
C LYS A 330 -2.46 18.66 0.17
N HIS A 331 -2.96 17.50 -0.22
CA HIS A 331 -2.83 16.95 -1.56
C HIS A 331 -4.19 16.71 -2.25
N GLU A 332 -5.12 17.66 -2.06
CA GLU A 332 -6.44 17.61 -2.72
C GLU A 332 -6.33 17.50 -4.24
N ASP A 333 -5.34 18.16 -4.84
CA ASP A 333 -5.05 18.12 -6.27
C ASP A 333 -4.64 16.72 -6.77
N VAL A 334 -4.23 15.83 -5.88
CA VAL A 334 -3.89 14.43 -6.17
C VAL A 334 -5.12 13.54 -6.01
N TRP A 335 -5.65 13.41 -4.81
CA TRP A 335 -6.65 12.39 -4.49
C TRP A 335 -8.05 12.68 -5.05
N THR A 336 -8.42 13.96 -5.27
CA THR A 336 -9.72 14.29 -5.89
C THR A 336 -9.85 13.78 -7.32
N LYS A 337 -8.73 13.45 -7.98
CA LYS A 337 -8.73 12.83 -9.31
C LYS A 337 -9.05 11.33 -9.28
N TRP A 338 -9.00 10.70 -8.11
CA TRP A 338 -9.26 9.27 -7.95
C TRP A 338 -10.75 8.95 -7.78
N VAL A 339 -11.54 9.96 -7.45
CA VAL A 339 -12.94 9.84 -7.06
C VAL A 339 -13.83 10.81 -7.84
N SER A 340 -15.14 10.59 -7.81
CA SER A 340 -16.08 11.56 -8.35
C SER A 340 -16.15 12.84 -7.49
N SER A 341 -16.59 13.95 -8.07
CA SER A 341 -16.76 15.21 -7.33
C SER A 341 -17.70 15.11 -6.13
N SER A 342 -18.74 14.28 -6.22
CA SER A 342 -19.66 14.02 -5.12
C SER A 342 -19.00 13.25 -3.97
N VAL A 343 -18.16 12.27 -4.27
CA VAL A 343 -17.35 11.54 -3.27
C VAL A 343 -16.33 12.45 -2.65
N ALA A 344 -15.61 13.24 -3.46
CA ALA A 344 -14.65 14.22 -2.95
C ALA A 344 -15.30 15.23 -1.98
N ALA A 345 -16.50 15.71 -2.28
CA ALA A 345 -17.23 16.63 -1.39
C ALA A 345 -17.57 15.98 -0.04
N LYS A 346 -17.96 14.72 -0.02
CA LYS A 346 -18.25 13.99 1.24
C LYS A 346 -16.98 13.83 2.09
N VAL A 347 -15.88 13.36 1.47
CA VAL A 347 -14.61 13.20 2.18
C VAL A 347 -14.11 14.53 2.74
N LYS A 348 -14.15 15.63 1.95
CA LYS A 348 -13.77 16.96 2.43
C LYS A 348 -14.63 17.45 3.59
N ALA A 349 -15.91 17.09 3.63
CA ALA A 349 -16.80 17.49 4.72
C ALA A 349 -16.54 16.73 6.02
N SER A 350 -15.84 15.61 5.99
CA SER A 350 -15.46 14.80 7.17
C SER A 350 -14.07 15.17 7.75
N LEU A 351 -13.23 15.90 7.00
CA LEU A 351 -11.90 16.36 7.42
C LEU A 351 -11.94 17.64 8.26
#